data_7ad487835cc4853a66e70b5141cea2e2
#
_entry.id   7ad487835cc4853a66e70b5141cea2e2
#
_cell.length_a   1.000
_cell.length_b   1.000
_cell.length_c   1.000
_cell.angle_alpha   90.00
_cell.angle_beta   90.00
_cell.angle_gamma   90.00
#
_symmetry.space_group_name_H-M   'P 1'
#
loop_
_entity.id
_entity.type
_entity.pdbx_description
1 polymer ?
#
loop_
_entity_poly.entity_id
_entity_poly.type
_entity_poly.pdbx_seq_one_letter_code
_entity_poly.pdbx_strand_id
1 'polypeptide(L)'
;MAIEIYTDGSAKGNPGKGGYGVVIKQNDSYFEMSKGFRLTTNNRMELLAVIVALEKIEKTTEDVIVTSDSKYVIDAINKKWVFNWQKIGFKKKKNIDLWKRFLKVCSKNNVVYRWIQGHSGHIENERCDTLAVEASNHVDLEIDLYFENSKQKPPQLF
;
A
#
# COMPACT_ATOMS: atom_id res chain seq x y z
N MET A 1 -19.96 -14.14 0.89
CA MET A 1 -19.45 -13.53 -0.34
C MET A 1 -18.13 -12.84 -0.06
N ALA A 2 -17.17 -12.95 -0.96
CA ALA A 2 -15.86 -12.39 -0.77
C ALA A 2 -15.86 -10.86 -0.71
N ILE A 3 -14.99 -10.30 0.09
CA ILE A 3 -14.65 -8.88 0.05
C ILE A 3 -13.51 -8.72 -0.95
N GLU A 4 -13.73 -7.93 -1.99
CA GLU A 4 -12.73 -7.68 -3.02
C GLU A 4 -12.12 -6.30 -2.82
N ILE A 5 -10.80 -6.27 -2.67
CA ILE A 5 -10.01 -5.06 -2.47
C ILE A 5 -9.07 -4.87 -3.64
N TYR A 6 -9.09 -3.68 -4.23
CA TYR A 6 -8.18 -3.27 -5.29
C TYR A 6 -7.36 -2.11 -4.78
N THR A 7 -6.07 -2.10 -5.06
CA THR A 7 -5.15 -1.09 -4.54
C THR A 7 -4.19 -0.63 -5.62
N ASP A 8 -3.76 0.62 -5.53
CA ASP A 8 -2.69 1.16 -6.36
C ASP A 8 -1.99 2.29 -5.62
N GLY A 9 -0.76 2.56 -6.01
CA GLY A 9 0.03 3.65 -5.47
C GLY A 9 0.96 4.20 -6.54
N SER A 10 1.26 5.47 -6.44
CA SER A 10 2.15 6.12 -7.40
C SER A 10 2.94 7.24 -6.74
N ALA A 11 4.08 7.57 -7.31
CA ALA A 11 4.82 8.78 -6.97
C ALA A 11 5.46 9.36 -8.22
N LYS A 12 5.36 10.67 -8.37
CA LYS A 12 5.98 11.41 -9.47
C LYS A 12 7.42 11.72 -9.09
N GLY A 13 8.38 11.25 -9.92
CA GLY A 13 9.80 11.50 -9.67
C GLY A 13 10.46 10.59 -8.64
N ASN A 14 9.78 9.67 -8.08
CA ASN A 14 10.16 8.56 -7.20
C ASN A 14 11.54 8.67 -6.52
N PRO A 15 11.76 9.51 -5.48
CA PRO A 15 10.70 10.11 -4.67
C PRO A 15 10.11 11.38 -5.24
N GLY A 16 8.90 11.68 -4.81
CA GLY A 16 8.18 12.87 -5.22
C GLY A 16 6.80 12.90 -4.61
N LYS A 17 5.92 13.76 -5.12
CA LYS A 17 4.53 13.75 -4.72
C LYS A 17 3.91 12.40 -5.09
N GLY A 18 3.20 11.80 -4.15
CA GLY A 18 2.59 10.50 -4.39
C GLY A 18 1.22 10.38 -3.76
N GLY A 19 0.59 9.24 -4.00
CA GLY A 19 -0.70 8.95 -3.44
C GLY A 19 -1.07 7.49 -3.57
N TYR A 20 -2.08 7.08 -2.82
CA TYR A 20 -2.66 5.74 -2.96
C TYR A 20 -4.15 5.83 -3.28
N GLY A 21 -4.65 4.77 -3.91
CA GLY A 21 -6.06 4.59 -4.18
C GLY A 21 -6.48 3.17 -3.81
N VAL A 22 -7.67 3.06 -3.25
CA VAL A 22 -8.25 1.79 -2.81
C VAL A 22 -9.71 1.74 -3.22
N VAL A 23 -10.13 0.60 -3.73
CA VAL A 23 -11.54 0.28 -3.98
C VAL A 23 -11.88 -0.99 -3.21
N ILE A 24 -12.94 -0.96 -2.42
CA ILE A 24 -13.42 -2.12 -1.67
C ILE A 24 -14.84 -2.42 -2.13
N LYS A 25 -15.08 -3.68 -2.55
CA LYS A 25 -16.37 -4.15 -3.05
C LYS A 25 -16.82 -5.35 -2.25
N GLN A 26 -18.08 -5.34 -1.83
CA GLN A 26 -18.72 -6.50 -1.21
C GLN A 26 -20.21 -6.43 -1.54
N ASN A 27 -20.73 -7.45 -2.24
CA ASN A 27 -22.09 -7.44 -2.74
C ASN A 27 -22.35 -6.17 -3.59
N ASP A 28 -23.36 -5.38 -3.23
CA ASP A 28 -23.65 -4.11 -3.90
C ASP A 28 -22.96 -2.91 -3.22
N SER A 29 -22.20 -3.16 -2.17
CA SER A 29 -21.47 -2.11 -1.47
C SER A 29 -20.17 -1.79 -2.20
N TYR A 30 -19.87 -0.50 -2.30
CA TYR A 30 -18.70 0.02 -2.99
C TYR A 30 -18.11 1.16 -2.16
N PHE A 31 -16.81 1.10 -1.89
CA PHE A 31 -16.15 2.09 -1.06
C PHE A 31 -14.79 2.45 -1.67
N GLU A 32 -14.48 3.73 -1.68
CA GLU A 32 -13.19 4.24 -2.16
C GLU A 32 -12.43 4.97 -1.07
N MET A 33 -11.11 4.83 -1.09
CA MET A 33 -10.19 5.59 -0.23
C MET A 33 -9.03 6.11 -1.07
N SER A 34 -8.55 7.29 -0.75
CA SER A 34 -7.34 7.83 -1.36
C SER A 34 -6.69 8.84 -0.42
N LYS A 35 -5.39 9.03 -0.58
CA LYS A 35 -4.65 10.05 0.16
C LYS A 35 -3.38 10.40 -0.61
N GLY A 36 -3.02 11.69 -0.60
CA GLY A 36 -1.82 12.18 -1.24
C GLY A 36 -0.76 12.61 -0.23
N PHE A 37 0.50 12.48 -0.63
CA PHE A 37 1.67 12.78 0.18
C PHE A 37 2.62 13.69 -0.59
N ARG A 38 3.23 14.64 0.11
CA ARG A 38 4.09 15.64 -0.54
C ARG A 38 5.43 15.07 -1.00
N LEU A 39 5.94 14.03 -0.33
CA LEU A 39 7.19 13.38 -0.68
C LEU A 39 7.19 11.94 -0.21
N THR A 40 7.18 11.01 -1.15
CA THR A 40 7.14 9.57 -0.87
C THR A 40 7.67 8.78 -2.07
N THR A 41 7.50 7.47 -2.07
CA THR A 41 7.91 6.59 -3.19
C THR A 41 6.74 5.74 -3.67
N ASN A 42 6.87 5.22 -4.90
CA ASN A 42 5.91 4.27 -5.46
C ASN A 42 5.69 3.08 -4.51
N ASN A 43 6.77 2.45 -4.07
CA ASN A 43 6.67 1.24 -3.24
C ASN A 43 5.97 1.52 -1.91
N ARG A 44 6.24 2.69 -1.30
CA ARG A 44 5.56 3.05 -0.06
C ARG A 44 4.06 3.24 -0.28
N MET A 45 3.67 3.90 -1.37
CA MET A 45 2.25 4.12 -1.68
C MET A 45 1.54 2.81 -2.04
N GLU A 46 2.18 1.93 -2.79
CA GLU A 46 1.65 0.61 -3.11
C GLU A 46 1.39 -0.22 -1.84
N LEU A 47 2.37 -0.23 -0.94
CA LEU A 47 2.25 -0.98 0.33
C LEU A 47 1.23 -0.34 1.27
N LEU A 48 1.26 0.99 1.40
CA LEU A 48 0.32 1.71 2.27
C LEU A 48 -1.13 1.50 1.83
N ALA A 49 -1.39 1.45 0.52
CA ALA A 49 -2.72 1.17 -0.01
C ALA A 49 -3.26 -0.17 0.53
N VAL A 50 -2.46 -1.22 0.48
CA VAL A 50 -2.84 -2.54 1.01
C VAL A 50 -3.10 -2.45 2.52
N ILE A 51 -2.21 -1.80 3.25
CA ILE A 51 -2.32 -1.69 4.71
C ILE A 51 -3.61 -0.98 5.13
N VAL A 52 -3.89 0.21 4.56
CA VAL A 52 -5.07 0.99 4.96
C VAL A 52 -6.36 0.26 4.57
N ALA A 53 -6.36 -0.46 3.47
CA ALA A 53 -7.50 -1.27 3.07
C ALA A 53 -7.78 -2.39 4.09
N LEU A 54 -6.74 -3.11 4.51
CA LEU A 54 -6.87 -4.17 5.51
C LEU A 54 -7.27 -3.61 6.88
N GLU A 55 -6.76 -2.43 7.23
CA GLU A 55 -7.15 -1.76 8.48
C GLU A 55 -8.61 -1.31 8.46
N LYS A 56 -9.11 -0.94 7.29
CA LYS A 56 -10.47 -0.43 7.14
C LYS A 56 -11.54 -1.50 7.32
N ILE A 57 -11.30 -2.71 6.81
CA ILE A 57 -12.28 -3.78 6.91
C ILE A 57 -12.34 -4.38 8.31
N GLU A 58 -13.55 -4.73 8.74
CA GLU A 58 -13.77 -5.38 10.02
C GLU A 58 -13.33 -6.84 9.97
N LYS A 59 -13.16 -7.46 11.14
CA LYS A 59 -12.94 -8.90 11.21
C LYS A 59 -14.18 -9.61 10.65
N THR A 60 -13.96 -10.57 9.77
CA THR A 60 -15.03 -11.25 9.05
C THR A 60 -14.70 -12.72 8.84
N THR A 61 -15.73 -13.53 8.66
CA THR A 61 -15.57 -14.93 8.21
C THR A 61 -15.54 -15.03 6.68
N GLU A 62 -15.82 -13.93 5.98
CA GLU A 62 -15.76 -13.91 4.52
C GLU A 62 -14.31 -13.94 4.03
N ASP A 63 -14.13 -14.47 2.83
CA ASP A 63 -12.83 -14.39 2.17
C ASP A 63 -12.52 -12.96 1.79
N VAL A 64 -11.27 -12.55 1.96
CA VAL A 64 -10.78 -11.23 1.56
C VAL A 64 -9.76 -11.43 0.45
N ILE A 65 -9.98 -10.78 -0.68
CA ILE A 65 -9.09 -10.88 -1.83
C ILE A 65 -8.52 -9.50 -2.12
N VAL A 66 -7.20 -9.36 -2.01
CA VAL A 66 -6.48 -8.13 -2.36
C VAL A 66 -5.84 -8.30 -3.72
N THR A 67 -6.17 -7.41 -4.65
CA THR A 67 -5.62 -7.40 -6.00
C THR A 67 -4.79 -6.14 -6.19
N SER A 68 -3.54 -6.29 -6.63
CA SER A 68 -2.58 -5.21 -6.84
C SER A 68 -1.72 -5.50 -8.06
N ASP A 69 -1.23 -4.46 -8.72
CA ASP A 69 -0.25 -4.60 -9.80
C ASP A 69 1.20 -4.47 -9.30
N SER A 70 1.41 -4.30 -8.00
CA SER A 70 2.74 -4.19 -7.42
C SER A 70 3.35 -5.56 -7.14
N LYS A 71 4.30 -5.98 -7.95
CA LYS A 71 5.06 -7.20 -7.68
C LYS A 71 5.85 -7.09 -6.38
N TYR A 72 6.37 -5.90 -6.08
CA TYR A 72 7.09 -5.66 -4.83
C TYR A 72 6.27 -6.08 -3.62
N VAL A 73 5.02 -5.63 -3.55
CA VAL A 73 4.15 -5.92 -2.41
C VAL A 73 3.68 -7.38 -2.44
N ILE A 74 3.13 -7.81 -3.57
CA ILE A 74 2.50 -9.12 -3.67
C ILE A 74 3.53 -10.24 -3.50
N ASP A 75 4.70 -10.13 -4.11
CA ASP A 75 5.75 -11.14 -3.97
C ASP A 75 6.30 -11.20 -2.55
N ALA A 76 6.52 -10.05 -1.92
CA ALA A 76 7.02 -10.02 -0.54
C ALA A 76 6.09 -10.75 0.42
N ILE A 77 4.79 -10.69 0.17
CA ILE A 77 3.78 -11.38 0.99
C ILE A 77 3.66 -12.85 0.59
N ASN A 78 3.41 -13.12 -0.69
CA ASN A 78 3.11 -14.48 -1.16
C ASN A 78 4.31 -15.42 -1.12
N LYS A 79 5.51 -14.90 -1.35
CA LYS A 79 6.75 -15.69 -1.26
C LYS A 79 7.30 -15.74 0.16
N LYS A 80 6.55 -15.20 1.12
CA LYS A 80 6.89 -15.20 2.55
C LYS A 80 8.15 -14.41 2.90
N TRP A 81 8.61 -13.53 2.01
CA TRP A 81 9.82 -12.74 2.23
C TRP A 81 9.69 -11.84 3.47
N VAL A 82 8.56 -11.16 3.62
CA VAL A 82 8.36 -10.25 4.76
C VAL A 82 8.40 -10.99 6.10
N PHE A 83 7.90 -12.22 6.14
CA PHE A 83 7.92 -13.03 7.37
C PHE A 83 9.34 -13.47 7.71
N ASN A 84 10.18 -13.74 6.70
CA ASN A 84 11.59 -14.02 6.90
C ASN A 84 12.35 -12.77 7.34
N TRP A 85 12.03 -11.61 6.76
CA TRP A 85 12.65 -10.34 7.18
C TRP A 85 12.34 -10.03 8.65
N GLN A 86 11.14 -10.32 9.09
CA GLN A 86 10.76 -10.14 10.50
C GLN A 86 11.67 -10.95 11.43
N LYS A 87 11.98 -12.18 11.05
CA LYS A 87 12.85 -13.07 11.85
C LYS A 87 14.26 -12.52 12.02
N ILE A 88 14.76 -11.79 11.04
CA ILE A 88 16.10 -11.18 11.09
C ILE A 88 16.08 -9.70 11.47
N GLY A 89 14.95 -9.20 12.02
CA GLY A 89 14.82 -7.82 12.47
C GLY A 89 14.84 -6.79 11.35
N PHE A 90 14.43 -7.17 10.14
CA PHE A 90 14.38 -6.29 8.95
C PHE A 90 15.75 -5.71 8.57
N LYS A 91 16.82 -6.40 8.90
CA LYS A 91 18.17 -5.93 8.64
C LYS A 91 18.37 -5.63 7.15
N LYS A 92 18.83 -4.40 6.84
CA LYS A 92 19.09 -3.91 5.48
C LYS A 92 17.83 -3.88 4.58
N LYS A 93 16.64 -3.84 5.19
CA LYS A 93 15.38 -3.74 4.42
C LYS A 93 14.85 -2.32 4.43
N LYS A 94 14.12 -1.97 3.37
CA LYS A 94 13.44 -0.68 3.24
C LYS A 94 12.00 -0.79 3.71
N ASN A 95 11.39 0.37 3.99
CA ASN A 95 9.96 0.46 4.32
C ASN A 95 9.59 -0.35 5.57
N ILE A 96 10.50 -0.41 6.53
CA ILE A 96 10.36 -1.22 7.75
C ILE A 96 9.12 -0.82 8.54
N ASP A 97 8.85 0.49 8.64
CA ASP A 97 7.68 1.01 9.34
C ASP A 97 6.37 0.45 8.76
N LEU A 98 6.26 0.46 7.44
CA LEU A 98 5.07 -0.02 6.76
C LEU A 98 4.94 -1.55 6.84
N TRP A 99 6.05 -2.28 6.68
CA TRP A 99 6.00 -3.73 6.81
C TRP A 99 5.63 -4.18 8.22
N LYS A 100 6.10 -3.48 9.24
CA LYS A 100 5.67 -3.75 10.62
C LYS A 100 4.18 -3.48 10.80
N ARG A 101 3.67 -2.41 10.22
CA ARG A 101 2.24 -2.07 10.26
C ARG A 101 1.41 -3.13 9.52
N PHE A 102 1.89 -3.60 8.38
CA PHE A 102 1.28 -4.70 7.64
C PHE A 102 1.17 -5.96 8.52
N LEU A 103 2.25 -6.35 9.19
CA LEU A 103 2.27 -7.53 10.02
C LEU A 103 1.30 -7.47 11.19
N LYS A 104 0.98 -6.27 11.67
CA LYS A 104 -0.03 -6.09 12.74
C LYS A 104 -1.45 -6.35 12.25
N VAL A 105 -1.73 -6.13 10.98
CA VAL A 105 -3.10 -6.23 10.44
C VAL A 105 -3.33 -7.47 9.59
N CYS A 106 -2.28 -8.10 9.06
CA CYS A 106 -2.42 -9.17 8.07
C CYS A 106 -3.09 -10.44 8.61
N SER A 107 -3.06 -10.67 9.92
CA SER A 107 -3.67 -11.85 10.53
C SER A 107 -5.12 -11.64 10.99
N LYS A 108 -5.64 -10.41 10.87
CA LYS A 108 -7.02 -10.11 11.29
C LYS A 108 -8.05 -10.93 10.50
N ASN A 109 -7.83 -11.10 9.22
CA ASN A 109 -8.72 -11.84 8.33
C ASN A 109 -7.93 -12.84 7.48
N ASN A 110 -8.63 -13.77 6.87
CA ASN A 110 -8.05 -14.70 5.92
C ASN A 110 -7.98 -14.01 4.55
N VAL A 111 -6.77 -13.64 4.11
CA VAL A 111 -6.56 -12.79 2.94
C VAL A 111 -5.78 -13.55 1.87
N VAL A 112 -6.27 -13.48 0.64
CA VAL A 112 -5.58 -13.94 -0.56
C VAL A 112 -5.05 -12.70 -1.29
N TYR A 113 -3.77 -12.71 -1.65
CA TYR A 113 -3.13 -11.60 -2.37
C TYR A 113 -2.89 -12.03 -3.80
N ARG A 114 -3.40 -11.24 -4.75
CA ARG A 114 -3.37 -11.56 -6.18
C ARG A 114 -2.71 -10.44 -6.95
N TRP A 115 -1.72 -10.80 -7.77
CA TRP A 115 -1.08 -9.86 -8.68
C TRP A 115 -1.81 -9.82 -10.01
N ILE A 116 -1.97 -8.62 -10.57
CA ILE A 116 -2.44 -8.41 -11.95
C ILE A 116 -1.46 -7.49 -12.65
N GLN A 117 -1.44 -7.58 -13.97
CA GLN A 117 -0.65 -6.64 -14.78
C GLN A 117 -1.33 -5.27 -14.77
N GLY A 118 -0.56 -4.20 -14.50
CA GLY A 118 -1.08 -2.84 -14.53
C GLY A 118 -1.43 -2.39 -15.95
N HIS A 119 -2.38 -1.47 -16.05
CA HIS A 119 -2.82 -0.86 -17.31
C HIS A 119 -3.28 -1.90 -18.35
N SER A 120 -3.89 -2.98 -17.91
CA SER A 120 -4.35 -4.07 -18.77
C SER A 120 -5.89 -4.16 -18.87
N GLY A 121 -6.59 -3.07 -18.59
CA GLY A 121 -8.04 -2.99 -18.76
C GLY A 121 -8.87 -3.41 -17.56
N HIS A 122 -8.25 -3.62 -16.39
CA HIS A 122 -8.99 -3.92 -15.16
C HIS A 122 -9.60 -2.63 -14.61
N ILE A 123 -10.92 -2.55 -14.63
CA ILE A 123 -11.67 -1.32 -14.29
C ILE A 123 -11.33 -0.82 -12.89
N GLU A 124 -11.36 -1.69 -11.89
CA GLU A 124 -11.11 -1.32 -10.51
C GLU A 124 -9.65 -0.91 -10.27
N ASN A 125 -8.72 -1.58 -10.94
CA ASN A 125 -7.30 -1.23 -10.87
C ASN A 125 -7.05 0.15 -11.49
N GLU A 126 -7.66 0.43 -12.63
CA GLU A 126 -7.57 1.76 -13.27
C GLU A 126 -8.22 2.84 -12.41
N ARG A 127 -9.32 2.51 -11.74
CA ARG A 127 -9.93 3.45 -10.78
C ARG A 127 -8.99 3.77 -9.63
N CYS A 128 -8.31 2.77 -9.09
CA CYS A 128 -7.31 2.96 -8.02
C CYS A 128 -6.16 3.86 -8.49
N ASP A 129 -5.69 3.66 -9.72
CA ASP A 129 -4.65 4.51 -10.32
C ASP A 129 -5.12 5.97 -10.42
N THR A 130 -6.33 6.19 -10.91
CA THR A 130 -6.92 7.53 -10.99
C THR A 130 -7.01 8.18 -9.62
N LEU A 131 -7.51 7.45 -8.62
CA LEU A 131 -7.60 7.94 -7.24
C LEU A 131 -6.23 8.32 -6.69
N ALA A 132 -5.22 7.50 -6.93
CA ALA A 132 -3.86 7.75 -6.45
C ALA A 132 -3.27 9.00 -7.09
N VAL A 133 -3.41 9.16 -8.39
CA VAL A 133 -2.88 10.32 -9.14
C VAL A 133 -3.61 11.60 -8.73
N GLU A 134 -4.93 11.57 -8.66
CA GLU A 134 -5.71 12.74 -8.22
C GLU A 134 -5.34 13.16 -6.80
N ALA A 135 -5.18 12.20 -5.90
CA ALA A 135 -4.77 12.49 -4.52
C ALA A 135 -3.38 13.13 -4.47
N SER A 136 -2.45 12.69 -5.30
CA SER A 136 -1.09 13.25 -5.37
C SER A 136 -1.06 14.69 -5.89
N ASN A 137 -2.09 15.09 -6.64
CA ASN A 137 -2.22 16.44 -7.21
C ASN A 137 -3.06 17.38 -6.33
N HIS A 138 -3.55 16.90 -5.21
CA HIS A 138 -4.36 17.70 -4.29
C HIS A 138 -3.53 18.80 -3.63
N VAL A 139 -4.18 19.89 -3.20
CA VAL A 139 -3.50 21.00 -2.52
C VAL A 139 -3.09 20.65 -1.10
N ASP A 140 -3.86 19.78 -0.43
CA ASP A 140 -3.59 19.34 0.93
C ASP A 140 -2.95 17.96 0.90
N LEU A 141 -1.61 17.93 1.03
CA LEU A 141 -0.84 16.70 1.03
C LEU A 141 -0.36 16.37 2.43
N GLU A 142 -0.41 15.08 2.75
CA GLU A 142 0.12 14.56 4.01
C GLU A 142 1.65 14.53 3.99
N ILE A 143 2.22 14.37 5.16
CA ILE A 143 3.65 14.16 5.32
C ILE A 143 3.89 12.68 5.56
N ASP A 144 4.74 12.06 4.73
CA ASP A 144 5.24 10.72 4.99
C ASP A 144 6.42 10.85 5.97
N LEU A 145 6.09 10.93 7.25
CA LEU A 145 7.03 11.34 8.29
C LEU A 145 8.24 10.41 8.38
N TYR A 146 8.00 9.11 8.39
CA TYR A 146 9.10 8.14 8.45
C TYR A 146 10.04 8.30 7.26
N PHE A 147 9.48 8.43 6.06
CA PHE A 147 10.28 8.57 4.85
C PHE A 147 11.07 9.87 4.85
N GLU A 148 10.43 11.00 5.18
CA GLU A 148 11.10 12.29 5.19
C GLU A 148 12.20 12.34 6.25
N ASN A 149 11.97 11.76 7.42
CA ASN A 149 12.98 11.66 8.47
C ASN A 149 14.17 10.79 8.04
N SER A 150 13.93 9.73 7.26
CA SER A 150 14.99 8.85 6.77
C SER A 150 15.90 9.54 5.76
N LYS A 151 15.47 10.66 5.17
CA LYS A 151 16.27 11.46 4.24
C LYS A 151 17.16 12.48 4.92
N GLN A 152 16.92 12.75 6.22
CA GLN A 152 17.77 13.67 6.97
C GLN A 152 19.09 12.97 7.31
N LYS A 153 20.19 13.54 6.85
CA LYS A 153 21.52 13.04 7.25
C LYS A 153 21.75 13.39 8.70
N PRO A 154 22.33 12.48 9.51
CA PRO A 154 22.77 12.85 10.86
C PRO A 154 23.73 14.04 10.78
N PRO A 155 23.71 14.96 11.77
CA PRO A 155 24.64 16.07 11.77
C PRO A 155 26.06 15.53 11.71
N GLN A 156 26.86 16.10 10.79
CA GLN A 156 28.29 15.80 10.79
C GLN A 156 28.92 16.47 11.98
N LEU A 157 29.53 15.66 12.81
CA LEU A 157 30.23 16.19 14.01
C LEU A 157 31.60 16.77 13.66
N PHE A 158 32.07 16.54 12.47
CA PHE A 158 33.32 17.10 11.94
C PHE A 158 33.40 16.99 10.43
#